data_1a295f702c89cc3f5825cc0bd12ffff9
#
_entry.id   1a295f702c89cc3f5825cc0bd12ffff9
#
_cell.length_a   1.000
_cell.length_b   1.000
_cell.length_c   1.000
_cell.angle_alpha   90.00
_cell.angle_beta   90.00
_cell.angle_gamma   90.00
#
_symmetry.space_group_name_H-M   'P 1'
#
loop_
_entity.id
_entity.type
_entity.pdbx_description
1 polymer ?
#
loop_
_entity_poly.entity_id
_entity_poly.type
_entity_poly.pdbx_seq_one_letter_code
_entity_poly.pdbx_strand_id
1 'polypeptide(L)'
;MKSKIITTLLASIGLFAAAGSVQAQTANDRVYVIDQRGEVVVSGTGLCWRTGFWTPAAAAKDPAGCKCDKDLLPKEVCEPPAPRAAAVPGAKPTGDKITIAADALFDFDKAVLRPEGKKKLDEVAAKSKQIKLEVILAVGHTDRFGSVAYNMKLSDRRAAAVKSYLVSKGVDANRIYTEGKGPKNPVTKPDQCPGKKATKAVIQCLQPDRRVDIELIGTK
;
A
#
# COMPACT_ATOMS: atom_id res chain seq x y z
N MET A 1 80.00 -5.65 13.63
CA MET A 1 78.98 -4.69 13.22
C MET A 1 77.95 -5.47 12.47
N LYS A 2 76.81 -5.78 13.09
CA LYS A 2 75.70 -6.55 12.51
C LYS A 2 74.54 -5.63 12.36
N SER A 3 74.22 -5.25 11.14
CA SER A 3 73.03 -4.44 10.78
C SER A 3 71.75 -5.32 10.75
N LYS A 4 70.78 -4.98 11.54
CA LYS A 4 69.44 -5.63 11.53
C LYS A 4 68.52 -4.85 10.63
N ILE A 5 68.11 -5.46 9.53
CA ILE A 5 67.06 -4.93 8.63
C ILE A 5 65.71 -5.29 9.24
N ILE A 6 64.94 -4.28 9.60
CA ILE A 6 63.56 -4.43 10.06
C ILE A 6 62.68 -4.32 8.82
N THR A 7 62.03 -5.42 8.46
CA THR A 7 61.04 -5.48 7.37
C THR A 7 59.66 -5.13 7.94
N THR A 8 59.15 -3.96 7.60
CA THR A 8 57.80 -3.52 7.97
C THR A 8 56.83 -4.10 6.95
N LEU A 9 55.98 -5.03 7.39
CA LEU A 9 54.81 -5.50 6.62
C LEU A 9 53.70 -4.46 6.69
N LEU A 10 53.42 -3.81 5.58
CA LEU A 10 52.22 -3.00 5.38
C LEU A 10 51.07 -3.92 4.98
N ALA A 11 50.14 -4.14 5.91
CA ALA A 11 48.86 -4.80 5.62
C ALA A 11 47.90 -3.77 4.99
N SER A 12 47.73 -3.86 3.68
CA SER A 12 46.72 -3.10 2.94
C SER A 12 45.31 -3.73 3.14
N ILE A 13 44.48 -3.10 3.94
CA ILE A 13 43.06 -3.44 4.07
C ILE A 13 42.36 -2.94 2.81
N GLY A 14 42.04 -3.85 1.90
CA GLY A 14 41.24 -3.60 0.72
C GLY A 14 39.76 -3.39 1.10
N LEU A 15 39.29 -2.17 1.02
CA LEU A 15 37.85 -1.85 1.09
C LEU A 15 37.21 -2.32 -0.22
N PHE A 16 36.54 -3.47 -0.21
CA PHE A 16 35.67 -3.88 -1.31
C PHE A 16 34.38 -3.05 -1.21
N ALA A 17 34.32 -1.92 -1.92
CA ALA A 17 33.09 -1.26 -2.25
C ALA A 17 32.36 -2.13 -3.30
N ALA A 18 31.32 -2.86 -2.89
CA ALA A 18 30.39 -3.49 -3.80
C ALA A 18 29.60 -2.40 -4.53
N ALA A 19 30.17 -1.90 -5.63
CA ALA A 19 29.44 -1.10 -6.58
C ALA A 19 28.42 -2.03 -7.27
N GLY A 20 27.17 -2.00 -6.83
CA GLY A 20 26.06 -2.58 -7.56
C GLY A 20 26.03 -1.95 -8.94
N SER A 21 26.41 -2.72 -9.96
CA SER A 21 26.30 -2.31 -11.36
C SER A 21 24.81 -2.14 -11.69
N VAL A 22 24.34 -0.91 -11.69
CA VAL A 22 23.10 -0.53 -12.37
C VAL A 22 23.38 -0.76 -13.86
N GLN A 23 22.96 -1.90 -14.39
CA GLN A 23 23.00 -2.13 -15.82
C GLN A 23 22.00 -1.15 -16.46
N ALA A 24 22.51 -0.12 -17.12
CA ALA A 24 21.72 0.73 -17.98
C ALA A 24 21.13 -0.17 -19.07
N GLN A 25 19.82 -0.32 -19.11
CA GLN A 25 19.12 -1.03 -20.18
C GLN A 25 19.45 -0.31 -21.49
N THR A 26 19.95 -1.06 -22.46
CA THR A 26 20.26 -0.50 -23.78
C THR A 26 18.96 -0.09 -24.48
N ALA A 27 19.03 0.91 -25.36
CA ALA A 27 17.85 1.44 -26.08
C ALA A 27 17.08 0.35 -26.87
N ASN A 28 17.74 -0.80 -27.15
CA ASN A 28 17.15 -1.92 -27.87
C ASN A 28 16.26 -2.83 -27.00
N ASP A 29 16.28 -2.71 -25.67
CA ASP A 29 15.47 -3.54 -24.77
C ASP A 29 14.13 -2.88 -24.36
N ARG A 30 13.91 -1.64 -24.84
CA ARG A 30 12.71 -0.88 -24.51
C ARG A 30 11.52 -1.34 -25.36
N VAL A 31 10.39 -1.53 -24.71
CA VAL A 31 9.14 -1.93 -25.38
C VAL A 31 8.20 -0.75 -25.65
N TYR A 32 8.62 0.45 -25.24
CA TYR A 32 7.99 1.71 -25.61
C TYR A 32 8.95 2.59 -26.39
N VAL A 33 8.40 3.36 -27.34
CA VAL A 33 9.16 4.35 -28.09
C VAL A 33 9.53 5.50 -27.16
N ILE A 34 10.82 5.83 -27.12
CA ILE A 34 11.34 6.97 -26.34
C ILE A 34 11.89 8.05 -27.26
N ASP A 35 11.71 9.31 -26.87
CA ASP A 35 12.26 10.46 -27.59
C ASP A 35 13.76 10.66 -27.25
N GLN A 36 14.38 11.65 -27.89
CA GLN A 36 15.80 11.97 -27.66
C GLN A 36 16.11 12.43 -26.21
N ARG A 37 15.09 12.80 -25.44
CA ARG A 37 15.22 13.19 -24.02
C ARG A 37 15.04 12.01 -23.06
N GLY A 38 14.75 10.81 -23.59
CA GLY A 38 14.50 9.61 -22.81
C GLY A 38 13.05 9.49 -22.30
N GLU A 39 12.13 10.37 -22.77
CA GLU A 39 10.71 10.32 -22.40
C GLU A 39 9.93 9.42 -23.36
N VAL A 40 8.91 8.73 -22.83
CA VAL A 40 8.03 7.89 -23.66
C VAL A 40 7.17 8.76 -24.56
N VAL A 41 7.14 8.43 -25.84
CA VAL A 41 6.29 9.09 -26.81
C VAL A 41 4.83 8.69 -26.60
N VAL A 42 3.95 9.68 -26.48
CA VAL A 42 2.51 9.49 -26.32
C VAL A 42 1.75 10.08 -27.49
N SER A 43 0.62 9.47 -27.83
CA SER A 43 -0.30 10.00 -28.85
C SER A 43 -1.05 11.23 -28.33
N GLY A 44 -1.75 11.95 -29.20
CA GLY A 44 -2.61 13.06 -28.81
C GLY A 44 -3.77 12.66 -27.88
N THR A 45 -4.07 11.37 -27.77
CA THR A 45 -5.05 10.80 -26.83
C THR A 45 -4.42 10.29 -25.52
N GLY A 46 -3.11 10.51 -25.33
CA GLY A 46 -2.40 10.11 -24.09
C GLY A 46 -1.95 8.65 -24.05
N LEU A 47 -2.06 7.89 -25.15
CA LEU A 47 -1.60 6.49 -25.21
C LEU A 47 -0.13 6.43 -25.58
N CYS A 48 0.63 5.58 -24.87
CA CYS A 48 2.05 5.36 -25.15
C CYS A 48 2.24 4.58 -26.46
N TRP A 49 3.26 4.97 -27.25
CA TRP A 49 3.65 4.24 -28.43
C TRP A 49 4.47 3.00 -28.06
N ARG A 50 3.98 1.83 -28.46
CA ARG A 50 4.63 0.54 -28.24
C ARG A 50 5.55 0.19 -29.40
N THR A 51 6.67 -0.48 -29.12
CA THR A 51 7.54 -1.06 -30.16
C THR A 51 6.98 -2.41 -30.62
N GLY A 52 7.53 -2.97 -31.70
CA GLY A 52 7.18 -4.32 -32.17
C GLY A 52 7.55 -5.46 -31.20
N PHE A 53 8.32 -5.16 -30.16
CA PHE A 53 8.74 -6.12 -29.14
C PHE A 53 7.85 -6.07 -27.89
N TRP A 54 6.79 -5.29 -27.90
CA TRP A 54 5.91 -5.17 -26.74
C TRP A 54 5.18 -6.47 -26.44
N THR A 55 5.30 -6.92 -25.20
CA THR A 55 4.49 -7.99 -24.60
C THR A 55 4.18 -7.57 -23.16
N PRO A 56 3.10 -8.07 -22.52
CA PRO A 56 2.83 -7.78 -21.11
C PRO A 56 4.01 -8.12 -20.18
N ALA A 57 4.71 -9.23 -20.44
CA ALA A 57 5.85 -9.64 -19.66
C ALA A 57 7.08 -8.72 -19.82
N ALA A 58 7.29 -8.19 -21.03
CA ALA A 58 8.35 -7.22 -21.31
C ALA A 58 7.99 -5.82 -20.76
N ALA A 59 6.72 -5.41 -20.90
CA ALA A 59 6.21 -4.18 -20.34
C ALA A 59 6.30 -4.15 -18.80
N ALA A 60 6.09 -5.28 -18.13
CA ALA A 60 6.24 -5.42 -16.68
C ALA A 60 7.68 -5.14 -16.19
N LYS A 61 8.68 -5.26 -17.06
CA LYS A 61 10.11 -5.00 -16.77
C LYS A 61 10.57 -3.61 -17.24
N ASP A 62 9.80 -2.95 -18.11
CA ASP A 62 10.14 -1.63 -18.63
C ASP A 62 9.80 -0.55 -17.60
N PRO A 63 10.69 0.42 -17.33
CA PRO A 63 10.43 1.52 -16.40
C PRO A 63 9.15 2.31 -16.67
N ALA A 64 8.68 2.34 -17.91
CA ALA A 64 7.47 3.04 -18.33
C ALA A 64 6.22 2.16 -18.28
N GLY A 65 6.34 0.85 -18.05
CA GLY A 65 5.24 -0.11 -18.13
C GLY A 65 4.03 0.31 -17.29
N CYS A 66 4.23 0.62 -16.04
CA CYS A 66 3.15 1.05 -15.13
C CYS A 66 2.57 2.43 -15.44
N LYS A 67 3.33 3.31 -16.09
CA LYS A 67 2.84 4.60 -16.56
C LYS A 67 1.96 4.45 -17.79
N CYS A 68 2.30 3.50 -18.68
CA CYS A 68 1.70 3.35 -19.99
C CYS A 68 0.55 2.33 -20.02
N ASP A 69 0.70 1.21 -19.34
CA ASP A 69 -0.19 0.05 -19.46
C ASP A 69 -0.57 -0.55 -18.09
N LYS A 70 -0.80 0.28 -17.09
CA LYS A 70 -1.15 -0.15 -15.73
C LYS A 70 -2.30 -1.15 -15.70
N ASP A 71 -3.29 -0.98 -16.59
CA ASP A 71 -4.49 -1.83 -16.64
C ASP A 71 -4.23 -3.20 -17.27
N LEU A 72 -3.14 -3.34 -18.03
CA LEU A 72 -2.74 -4.57 -18.72
C LEU A 72 -1.67 -5.36 -17.97
N LEU A 73 -1.06 -4.75 -16.96
CA LEU A 73 -0.02 -5.37 -16.16
C LEU A 73 -0.59 -5.95 -14.86
N PRO A 74 0.03 -7.01 -14.31
CA PRO A 74 -0.34 -7.52 -12.99
C PRO A 74 -0.23 -6.40 -11.95
N LYS A 75 -1.21 -6.30 -11.04
CA LYS A 75 -1.23 -5.27 -9.99
C LYS A 75 0.03 -5.27 -9.14
N GLU A 76 0.60 -6.44 -8.91
CA GLU A 76 1.80 -6.66 -8.12
C GLU A 76 3.05 -5.97 -8.73
N VAL A 77 3.03 -5.72 -10.04
CA VAL A 77 4.13 -5.03 -10.75
C VAL A 77 4.01 -3.51 -10.58
N CYS A 78 2.80 -2.99 -10.72
CA CYS A 78 2.54 -1.55 -10.72
C CYS A 78 2.15 -0.99 -9.34
N GLU A 79 1.68 -1.84 -8.48
CA GLU A 79 1.39 -1.57 -7.07
C GLU A 79 2.20 -2.57 -6.25
N PRO A 80 3.49 -2.29 -6.02
CA PRO A 80 4.31 -3.21 -5.23
C PRO A 80 3.59 -3.46 -3.90
N PRO A 81 3.59 -4.72 -3.42
CA PRO A 81 2.97 -5.06 -2.14
C PRO A 81 3.48 -4.09 -1.08
N ALA A 82 2.55 -3.58 -0.26
CA ALA A 82 2.92 -2.74 0.88
C ALA A 82 4.12 -3.40 1.58
N PRO A 83 5.21 -2.65 1.86
CA PRO A 83 6.40 -3.24 2.44
C PRO A 83 5.98 -4.01 3.69
N ARG A 84 6.14 -5.33 3.63
CA ARG A 84 6.08 -6.13 4.85
C ARG A 84 7.20 -5.60 5.71
N ALA A 85 6.85 -5.07 6.89
CA ALA A 85 7.81 -4.59 7.85
C ALA A 85 8.94 -5.63 7.94
N ALA A 86 10.15 -5.25 7.51
CA ALA A 86 11.32 -6.10 7.65
C ALA A 86 11.46 -6.37 9.14
N ALA A 87 11.31 -7.62 9.56
CA ALA A 87 11.42 -7.99 10.96
C ALA A 87 12.82 -7.57 11.44
N VAL A 88 12.86 -6.57 12.31
CA VAL A 88 14.09 -6.21 13.02
C VAL A 88 14.40 -7.39 13.94
N PRO A 89 15.59 -8.05 13.80
CA PRO A 89 15.94 -9.17 14.66
C PRO A 89 15.92 -8.74 16.13
N GLY A 90 15.00 -9.30 16.93
CA GLY A 90 14.96 -9.11 18.38
C GLY A 90 13.81 -8.27 18.94
N ALA A 91 13.11 -7.48 18.15
CA ALA A 91 11.91 -6.76 18.62
C ALA A 91 10.66 -7.57 18.26
N LYS A 92 9.86 -7.98 19.23
CA LYS A 92 8.54 -8.56 18.96
C LYS A 92 7.66 -7.44 18.39
N PRO A 93 7.20 -7.51 17.12
CA PRO A 93 6.27 -6.53 16.61
C PRO A 93 4.97 -6.62 17.41
N THR A 94 4.57 -5.54 18.04
CA THR A 94 3.24 -5.42 18.63
C THR A 94 2.32 -4.89 17.54
N GLY A 95 1.41 -5.73 17.06
CA GLY A 95 0.35 -5.31 16.15
C GLY A 95 -0.92 -5.04 16.95
N ASP A 96 -1.24 -3.78 17.22
CA ASP A 96 -2.54 -3.41 17.80
C ASP A 96 -3.56 -3.23 16.69
N LYS A 97 -4.50 -4.17 16.57
CA LYS A 97 -5.62 -4.06 15.63
C LYS A 97 -6.80 -3.35 16.29
N ILE A 98 -7.22 -2.24 15.67
CA ILE A 98 -8.37 -1.44 16.09
C ILE A 98 -9.43 -1.55 15.00
N THR A 99 -10.59 -2.11 15.32
CA THR A 99 -11.74 -2.17 14.42
C THR A 99 -12.73 -1.07 14.75
N ILE A 100 -13.08 -0.23 13.78
CA ILE A 100 -14.05 0.84 13.95
C ILE A 100 -15.22 0.62 12.99
N ALA A 101 -16.44 0.59 13.52
CA ALA A 101 -17.65 0.51 12.69
C ALA A 101 -17.71 1.68 11.70
N ALA A 102 -18.00 1.39 10.43
CA ALA A 102 -18.04 2.43 9.39
C ALA A 102 -19.15 3.46 9.68
N ASP A 103 -20.26 3.05 10.29
CA ASP A 103 -21.35 3.94 10.67
C ASP A 103 -20.96 4.95 11.76
N ALA A 104 -19.90 4.66 12.53
CA ALA A 104 -19.31 5.61 13.46
C ALA A 104 -18.34 6.59 12.78
N LEU A 105 -17.76 6.20 11.66
CA LEU A 105 -16.80 7.02 10.91
C LEU A 105 -17.47 7.88 9.82
N PHE A 106 -18.49 7.35 9.15
CA PHE A 106 -19.07 7.92 7.95
C PHE A 106 -20.61 7.89 7.99
N ASP A 107 -21.24 8.81 7.29
CA ASP A 107 -22.66 8.71 6.95
C ASP A 107 -22.91 7.58 5.95
N PHE A 108 -24.17 7.17 5.84
CA PHE A 108 -24.56 6.15 4.87
C PHE A 108 -24.10 6.54 3.46
N ASP A 109 -23.48 5.59 2.79
CA ASP A 109 -22.96 5.74 1.41
C ASP A 109 -21.93 6.84 1.19
N LYS A 110 -21.36 7.41 2.28
CA LYS A 110 -20.34 8.46 2.20
C LYS A 110 -18.96 7.97 2.65
N ALA A 111 -17.93 8.73 2.25
CA ALA A 111 -16.56 8.59 2.69
C ALA A 111 -16.03 9.87 3.38
N VAL A 112 -16.95 10.76 3.80
CA VAL A 112 -16.61 11.96 4.56
C VAL A 112 -16.72 11.63 6.05
N LEU A 113 -15.64 11.90 6.79
CA LEU A 113 -15.56 11.60 8.22
C LEU A 113 -16.50 12.46 9.05
N ARG A 114 -17.28 11.81 9.89
CA ARG A 114 -18.15 12.45 10.90
C ARG A 114 -17.31 12.97 12.08
N PRO A 115 -17.82 13.97 12.84
CA PRO A 115 -17.11 14.46 14.03
C PRO A 115 -16.78 13.36 15.05
N GLU A 116 -17.67 12.38 15.28
CA GLU A 116 -17.45 11.25 16.18
C GLU A 116 -16.36 10.31 15.66
N GLY A 117 -16.33 10.11 14.34
CA GLY A 117 -15.29 9.33 13.67
C GLY A 117 -13.91 9.97 13.81
N LYS A 118 -13.85 11.30 13.69
CA LYS A 118 -12.60 12.04 13.89
C LYS A 118 -12.06 11.87 15.31
N LYS A 119 -12.92 11.89 16.36
CA LYS A 119 -12.49 11.64 17.75
C LYS A 119 -11.86 10.26 17.91
N LYS A 120 -12.46 9.22 17.32
CA LYS A 120 -11.89 7.86 17.34
C LYS A 120 -10.55 7.77 16.62
N LEU A 121 -10.40 8.48 15.52
CA LEU A 121 -9.13 8.55 14.80
C LEU A 121 -8.07 9.40 15.52
N ASP A 122 -8.48 10.38 16.34
CA ASP A 122 -7.55 11.09 17.24
C ASP A 122 -6.94 10.15 18.28
N GLU A 123 -7.72 9.20 18.82
CA GLU A 123 -7.21 8.15 19.70
C GLU A 123 -6.20 7.24 18.99
N VAL A 124 -6.46 6.88 17.73
CA VAL A 124 -5.52 6.10 16.90
C VAL A 124 -4.22 6.87 16.68
N ALA A 125 -4.32 8.16 16.33
CA ALA A 125 -3.16 9.02 16.14
C ALA A 125 -2.36 9.22 17.44
N ALA A 126 -3.03 9.31 18.61
CA ALA A 126 -2.38 9.37 19.91
C ALA A 126 -1.63 8.07 20.24
N LYS A 127 -2.25 6.92 20.00
CA LYS A 127 -1.62 5.60 20.18
C LYS A 127 -0.41 5.41 19.28
N SER A 128 -0.48 5.85 18.02
CA SER A 128 0.63 5.75 17.08
C SER A 128 1.89 6.50 17.53
N LYS A 129 1.71 7.57 18.33
CA LYS A 129 2.82 8.36 18.92
C LYS A 129 3.43 7.71 20.18
N GLN A 130 2.76 6.75 20.80
CA GLN A 130 3.23 6.05 22.01
C GLN A 130 4.13 4.85 21.70
N ILE A 131 4.25 4.49 20.44
CA ILE A 131 5.07 3.38 19.95
C ILE A 131 6.07 3.90 18.92
N LYS A 132 7.16 3.16 18.72
CA LYS A 132 8.02 3.38 17.56
C LYS A 132 7.30 2.83 16.34
N LEU A 133 6.41 3.66 15.78
CA LEU A 133 5.54 3.29 14.68
C LEU A 133 6.36 2.92 13.44
N GLU A 134 6.09 1.77 12.86
CA GLU A 134 6.64 1.32 11.58
C GLU A 134 5.61 1.51 10.46
N VAL A 135 4.43 0.94 10.63
CA VAL A 135 3.36 0.93 9.63
C VAL A 135 1.99 1.07 10.28
N ILE A 136 1.09 1.77 9.60
CA ILE A 136 -0.37 1.71 9.82
C ILE A 136 -0.99 1.11 8.57
N LEU A 137 -1.78 0.06 8.74
CA LEU A 137 -2.59 -0.50 7.67
C LEU A 137 -4.07 -0.18 7.95
N ALA A 138 -4.72 0.57 7.06
CA ALA A 138 -6.15 0.89 7.14
C ALA A 138 -6.91 0.15 6.05
N VAL A 139 -7.75 -0.81 6.44
CA VAL A 139 -8.51 -1.66 5.52
C VAL A 139 -10.00 -1.38 5.64
N GLY A 140 -10.60 -0.91 4.53
CA GLY A 140 -12.03 -0.65 4.44
C GLY A 140 -12.81 -1.89 4.02
N HIS A 141 -13.98 -2.09 4.65
CA HIS A 141 -14.91 -3.18 4.36
C HIS A 141 -16.33 -2.65 4.18
N THR A 142 -17.13 -3.36 3.40
CA THR A 142 -18.55 -3.13 3.22
C THR A 142 -19.33 -4.41 3.51
N ASP A 143 -20.65 -4.28 3.68
CA ASP A 143 -21.52 -5.44 3.61
C ASP A 143 -21.71 -5.93 2.17
N ARG A 144 -22.53 -6.98 1.99
CA ARG A 144 -22.75 -7.66 0.71
C ARG A 144 -23.76 -6.95 -0.22
N PHE A 145 -24.44 -5.90 0.24
CA PHE A 145 -25.43 -5.20 -0.59
C PHE A 145 -24.77 -4.22 -1.55
N GLY A 146 -25.28 -4.18 -2.78
CA GLY A 146 -24.71 -3.41 -3.87
C GLY A 146 -23.75 -4.22 -4.77
N SER A 147 -23.26 -3.61 -5.84
CA SER A 147 -22.30 -4.27 -6.71
C SER A 147 -20.92 -4.38 -6.05
N VAL A 148 -20.20 -5.47 -6.34
CA VAL A 148 -18.83 -5.67 -5.82
C VAL A 148 -17.93 -4.51 -6.24
N ALA A 149 -18.02 -4.07 -7.52
CA ALA A 149 -17.20 -2.97 -8.03
C ALA A 149 -17.46 -1.65 -7.30
N TYR A 150 -18.73 -1.35 -6.99
CA TYR A 150 -19.11 -0.17 -6.22
C TYR A 150 -18.54 -0.24 -4.79
N ASN A 151 -18.74 -1.38 -4.12
CA ASN A 151 -18.31 -1.60 -2.75
C ASN A 151 -16.76 -1.59 -2.62
N MET A 152 -16.04 -2.10 -3.59
CA MET A 152 -14.58 -1.97 -3.67
C MET A 152 -14.18 -0.48 -3.66
N LYS A 153 -14.73 0.31 -4.58
CA LYS A 153 -14.44 1.76 -4.66
C LYS A 153 -14.85 2.52 -3.40
N LEU A 154 -15.98 2.17 -2.77
CA LEU A 154 -16.44 2.82 -1.54
C LEU A 154 -15.48 2.52 -0.38
N SER A 155 -15.08 1.26 -0.22
CA SER A 155 -14.13 0.86 0.83
C SER A 155 -12.75 1.51 0.64
N ASP A 156 -12.26 1.63 -0.59
CA ASP A 156 -11.02 2.35 -0.91
C ASP A 156 -11.11 3.82 -0.52
N ARG A 157 -12.19 4.51 -0.93
CA ARG A 157 -12.38 5.93 -0.55
C ARG A 157 -12.45 6.14 0.95
N ARG A 158 -13.06 5.22 1.70
CA ARG A 158 -13.14 5.26 3.17
C ARG A 158 -11.77 5.07 3.80
N ALA A 159 -11.00 4.09 3.36
CA ALA A 159 -9.63 3.88 3.82
C ALA A 159 -8.73 5.09 3.52
N ALA A 160 -8.86 5.69 2.33
CA ALA A 160 -8.14 6.89 1.95
C ALA A 160 -8.52 8.11 2.81
N ALA A 161 -9.81 8.27 3.18
CA ALA A 161 -10.24 9.34 4.07
C ALA A 161 -9.66 9.20 5.49
N VAL A 162 -9.54 7.96 6.00
CA VAL A 162 -8.85 7.67 7.26
C VAL A 162 -7.37 8.05 7.16
N LYS A 163 -6.67 7.64 6.09
CA LYS A 163 -5.27 8.03 5.84
C LYS A 163 -5.11 9.54 5.86
N SER A 164 -5.90 10.26 5.06
CA SER A 164 -5.82 11.71 4.95
C SER A 164 -5.99 12.40 6.31
N TYR A 165 -6.90 11.88 7.14
CA TYR A 165 -7.11 12.40 8.48
C TYR A 165 -5.92 12.13 9.41
N LEU A 166 -5.39 10.91 9.44
CA LEU A 166 -4.22 10.57 10.26
C LEU A 166 -2.99 11.39 9.86
N VAL A 167 -2.79 11.63 8.55
CA VAL A 167 -1.73 12.53 8.07
C VAL A 167 -1.93 13.95 8.59
N SER A 168 -3.16 14.47 8.58
CA SER A 168 -3.46 15.79 9.15
C SER A 168 -3.20 15.90 10.67
N LYS A 169 -3.13 14.75 11.37
CA LYS A 169 -2.77 14.65 12.79
C LYS A 169 -1.27 14.39 13.02
N GLY A 170 -0.47 14.48 11.96
CA GLY A 170 0.99 14.41 12.02
C GLY A 170 1.56 12.99 11.93
N VAL A 171 0.80 12.01 11.46
CA VAL A 171 1.33 10.69 11.11
C VAL A 171 1.96 10.76 9.72
N ASP A 172 3.16 10.20 9.55
CA ASP A 172 3.86 10.20 8.27
C ASP A 172 3.06 9.43 7.20
N ALA A 173 2.78 10.10 6.09
CA ALA A 173 2.02 9.54 4.96
C ALA A 173 2.64 8.26 4.37
N ASN A 174 3.98 8.15 4.41
CA ASN A 174 4.72 7.00 3.90
C ASN A 174 4.58 5.75 4.79
N ARG A 175 4.11 5.92 6.02
CA ARG A 175 3.86 4.84 6.96
C ARG A 175 2.42 4.35 6.94
N ILE A 176 1.52 5.01 6.20
CA ILE A 176 0.10 4.65 6.17
C ILE A 176 -0.25 4.02 4.83
N TYR A 177 -0.64 2.76 4.87
CA TYR A 177 -1.11 1.99 3.73
C TYR A 177 -2.62 1.80 3.82
N THR A 178 -3.30 1.86 2.69
CA THR A 178 -4.75 1.73 2.60
C THR A 178 -5.14 0.65 1.62
N GLU A 179 -6.18 -0.10 1.96
CA GLU A 179 -6.76 -1.12 1.09
C GLU A 179 -8.28 -1.13 1.22
N GLY A 180 -8.99 -1.22 0.12
CA GLY A 180 -10.43 -1.49 0.10
C GLY A 180 -10.69 -2.94 -0.25
N LYS A 181 -11.29 -3.69 0.66
CA LYS A 181 -11.68 -5.10 0.44
C LYS A 181 -13.14 -5.26 0.04
N GLY A 182 -13.92 -4.19 0.08
CA GLY A 182 -15.34 -4.26 -0.22
C GLY A 182 -16.03 -5.37 0.59
N PRO A 183 -16.88 -6.20 -0.02
CA PRO A 183 -17.61 -7.27 0.67
C PRO A 183 -16.85 -8.61 0.77
N LYS A 184 -15.57 -8.65 0.39
CA LYS A 184 -14.83 -9.93 0.26
C LYS A 184 -14.52 -10.61 1.59
N ASN A 185 -14.45 -9.85 2.69
CA ASN A 185 -14.06 -10.37 4.01
C ASN A 185 -15.13 -10.05 5.06
N PRO A 186 -16.32 -10.70 4.99
CA PRO A 186 -17.36 -10.50 5.98
C PRO A 186 -16.92 -11.05 7.35
N VAL A 187 -17.38 -10.42 8.41
CA VAL A 187 -17.26 -10.92 9.80
C VAL A 187 -18.48 -11.76 10.14
N THR A 188 -19.64 -11.39 9.59
CA THR A 188 -20.86 -12.17 9.78
C THR A 188 -20.79 -13.47 8.97
N LYS A 189 -21.24 -14.59 9.60
CA LYS A 189 -21.34 -15.85 8.90
C LYS A 189 -22.53 -15.85 7.93
N PRO A 190 -22.51 -16.65 6.84
CA PRO A 190 -23.58 -16.68 5.83
C PRO A 190 -24.97 -16.97 6.41
N ASP A 191 -25.07 -17.78 7.46
CA ASP A 191 -26.27 -18.21 8.15
C ASP A 191 -26.75 -17.23 9.23
N GLN A 192 -25.87 -16.37 9.72
CA GLN A 192 -26.13 -15.44 10.82
C GLN A 192 -27.10 -14.31 10.41
N CYS A 193 -26.99 -13.82 9.19
CA CYS A 193 -27.83 -12.74 8.68
C CYS A 193 -28.59 -13.21 7.42
N PRO A 194 -29.61 -14.09 7.58
CA PRO A 194 -30.32 -14.66 6.43
C PRO A 194 -31.13 -13.58 5.70
N GLY A 195 -31.31 -13.77 4.38
CA GLY A 195 -32.11 -12.91 3.53
C GLY A 195 -31.32 -12.27 2.41
N LYS A 196 -31.92 -12.24 1.21
CA LYS A 196 -31.36 -11.64 -0.01
C LYS A 196 -31.79 -10.19 -0.22
N LYS A 197 -32.82 -9.73 0.51
CA LYS A 197 -33.35 -8.36 0.41
C LYS A 197 -32.77 -7.48 1.51
N ALA A 198 -32.48 -6.23 1.19
CA ALA A 198 -31.95 -5.23 2.11
C ALA A 198 -33.06 -4.69 3.03
N THR A 199 -33.62 -5.56 3.88
CA THR A 199 -34.57 -5.13 4.93
C THR A 199 -33.81 -4.48 6.09
N LYS A 200 -34.50 -3.63 6.87
CA LYS A 200 -33.91 -2.95 8.03
C LYS A 200 -33.21 -3.94 8.99
N ALA A 201 -33.85 -5.08 9.25
CA ALA A 201 -33.30 -6.11 10.14
C ALA A 201 -32.00 -6.72 9.57
N VAL A 202 -31.98 -7.06 8.27
CA VAL A 202 -30.78 -7.62 7.63
C VAL A 202 -29.65 -6.59 7.53
N ILE A 203 -29.97 -5.34 7.22
CA ILE A 203 -28.98 -4.24 7.19
C ILE A 203 -28.34 -4.06 8.58
N GLN A 204 -29.15 -4.10 9.63
CA GLN A 204 -28.65 -3.99 11.01
C GLN A 204 -27.80 -5.21 11.40
N CYS A 205 -28.22 -6.41 11.03
CA CYS A 205 -27.44 -7.64 11.27
C CYS A 205 -26.07 -7.58 10.62
N LEU A 206 -25.95 -7.03 9.40
CA LEU A 206 -24.70 -6.89 8.65
C LEU A 206 -23.83 -5.69 9.07
N GLN A 207 -24.24 -4.95 10.09
CA GLN A 207 -23.50 -3.79 10.55
C GLN A 207 -22.02 -4.10 10.88
N PRO A 208 -21.64 -5.25 11.49
CA PRO A 208 -20.23 -5.60 11.75
C PRO A 208 -19.37 -5.73 10.48
N ASP A 209 -19.97 -6.04 9.32
CA ASP A 209 -19.24 -6.13 8.05
C ASP A 209 -18.86 -4.75 7.52
N ARG A 210 -19.62 -3.72 7.86
CA ARG A 210 -19.32 -2.33 7.52
C ARG A 210 -18.36 -1.75 8.55
N ARG A 211 -17.07 -1.84 8.30
CA ARG A 211 -16.03 -1.42 9.23
C ARG A 211 -14.77 -0.90 8.52
N VAL A 212 -13.92 -0.25 9.27
CA VAL A 212 -12.53 -0.01 8.91
C VAL A 212 -11.66 -0.65 9.98
N ASP A 213 -10.82 -1.58 9.56
CA ASP A 213 -9.79 -2.18 10.39
C ASP A 213 -8.52 -1.32 10.29
N ILE A 214 -7.97 -0.92 11.41
CA ILE A 214 -6.72 -0.15 11.49
C ILE A 214 -5.74 -0.97 12.31
N GLU A 215 -4.64 -1.36 11.70
CA GLU A 215 -3.57 -2.11 12.36
C GLU A 215 -2.35 -1.20 12.53
N LEU A 216 -1.93 -1.03 13.78
CA LEU A 216 -0.74 -0.28 14.17
C LEU A 216 0.39 -1.29 14.40
N ILE A 217 1.41 -1.24 13.55
CA ILE A 217 2.60 -2.11 13.62
C ILE A 217 3.78 -1.26 14.07
N GLY A 218 4.43 -1.69 15.13
CA GLY A 218 5.59 -0.99 15.68
C GLY A 218 6.16 -1.71 16.90
N THR A 219 7.15 -1.10 17.53
CA THR A 219 7.79 -1.61 18.74
C THR A 219 7.61 -0.61 19.89
N LYS A 220 7.49 -1.13 21.13
CA LYS A 220 7.49 -0.31 22.36
C LYS A 220 8.90 -0.05 22.80
#